data_8fa1902913a8ef9ece0f5322cee45f57
#
_entry.id   8fa1902913a8ef9ece0f5322cee45f57
#
_cell.length_a   1.000
_cell.length_b   1.000
_cell.length_c   1.000
_cell.angle_alpha   90.00
_cell.angle_beta   90.00
_cell.angle_gamma   90.00
#
_symmetry.space_group_name_H-M   'P 1'
#
loop_
_entity.id
_entity.type
_entity.pdbx_description
1 polymer ?
#
loop_
_entity_poly.entity_id
_entity_poly.type
_entity_poly.pdbx_seq_one_letter_code
_entity_poly.pdbx_strand_id
1 'polypeptide(L)'
;MSEKQGLSKELVQFVKYLPAAQRQETCDRLWEICAGQNARPPLMMVPQQVRDLASHGMTIGGHTHTHPILSKIGLDEARSDIERNKLALQDITGKTPSLFAYPNGRPNTDYLKAHRDLVKASGYRAAFSTAWGVGTRETDIFQLPRFAPWNVTPTRLTLQLLKNAHKGRHAVMAE
;
A
#
# COMPACT_ATOMS: atom_id res chain seq x y z
N MET A 1 -19.09 -6.75 17.94
CA MET A 1 -17.62 -6.58 17.90
C MET A 1 -17.17 -6.53 19.34
N SER A 2 -16.22 -7.34 19.80
CA SER A 2 -15.80 -7.31 21.21
C SER A 2 -15.06 -6.00 21.53
N GLU A 3 -15.14 -5.55 22.79
CA GLU A 3 -14.44 -4.35 23.29
C GLU A 3 -12.93 -4.36 22.93
N LYS A 4 -12.28 -5.53 23.06
CA LYS A 4 -10.88 -5.74 22.65
C LYS A 4 -10.61 -5.46 21.16
N GLN A 5 -11.57 -5.79 20.28
CA GLN A 5 -11.43 -5.50 18.84
C GLN A 5 -11.61 -4.01 18.54
N GLY A 6 -12.42 -3.30 19.34
CA GLY A 6 -12.57 -1.85 19.26
C GLY A 6 -11.26 -1.15 19.60
N LEU A 7 -10.71 -1.43 20.78
CA LEU A 7 -9.44 -0.87 21.27
C LEU A 7 -8.26 -1.16 20.33
N SER A 8 -8.17 -2.38 19.81
CA SER A 8 -7.12 -2.74 18.84
C SER A 8 -7.19 -1.89 17.57
N LYS A 9 -8.39 -1.63 17.06
CA LYS A 9 -8.55 -0.77 15.85
C LYS A 9 -8.19 0.68 16.13
N GLU A 10 -8.57 1.22 17.26
CA GLU A 10 -8.24 2.59 17.65
C GLU A 10 -6.72 2.76 17.82
N LEU A 11 -6.07 1.82 18.50
CA LEU A 11 -4.62 1.81 18.66
C LEU A 11 -3.90 1.75 17.30
N VAL A 12 -4.32 0.87 16.39
CA VAL A 12 -3.75 0.78 15.04
C VAL A 12 -3.95 2.08 14.27
N GLN A 13 -5.11 2.73 14.36
CA GLN A 13 -5.35 4.01 13.70
C GLN A 13 -4.50 5.13 14.30
N PHE A 14 -4.34 5.17 15.60
CA PHE A 14 -3.47 6.14 16.27
C PHE A 14 -2.01 5.98 15.81
N VAL A 15 -1.45 4.78 15.93
CA VAL A 15 -0.04 4.49 15.59
C VAL A 15 0.23 4.71 14.10
N LYS A 16 -0.73 4.41 13.24
CA LYS A 16 -0.60 4.49 11.78
C LYS A 16 -0.18 5.89 11.28
N TYR A 17 -0.70 6.94 11.90
CA TYR A 17 -0.48 8.32 11.46
C TYR A 17 0.61 9.07 12.24
N LEU A 18 1.31 8.41 13.16
CA LEU A 18 2.46 8.96 13.84
C LEU A 18 3.64 9.16 12.85
N PRO A 19 4.50 10.16 13.09
CA PRO A 19 5.79 10.25 12.42
C PRO A 19 6.59 8.94 12.54
N ALA A 20 7.40 8.61 11.53
CA ALA A 20 8.04 7.29 11.44
C ALA A 20 8.84 6.88 12.68
N ALA A 21 9.63 7.81 13.23
CA ALA A 21 10.43 7.57 14.45
C ALA A 21 9.54 7.29 15.67
N GLN A 22 8.51 8.11 15.89
CA GLN A 22 7.57 7.93 17.00
C GLN A 22 6.74 6.65 16.85
N ARG A 23 6.38 6.31 15.61
CA ARG A 23 5.68 5.05 15.32
C ARG A 23 6.53 3.85 15.69
N GLN A 24 7.82 3.87 15.30
CA GLN A 24 8.74 2.77 15.62
C GLN A 24 8.92 2.62 17.13
N GLU A 25 9.21 3.72 17.83
CA GLU A 25 9.34 3.73 19.28
C GLU A 25 8.08 3.22 20.00
N THR A 26 6.90 3.69 19.55
CA THR A 26 5.62 3.25 20.11
C THR A 26 5.41 1.75 19.90
N CYS A 27 5.71 1.24 18.69
CA CYS A 27 5.60 -0.19 18.40
C CYS A 27 6.59 -1.03 19.23
N ASP A 28 7.81 -0.56 19.42
CA ASP A 28 8.81 -1.25 20.22
C ASP A 28 8.39 -1.33 21.68
N ARG A 29 7.90 -0.22 22.23
CA ARG A 29 7.39 -0.15 23.61
C ARG A 29 6.16 -1.04 23.81
N LEU A 30 5.22 -1.05 22.86
CA LEU A 30 4.07 -1.94 22.90
C LEU A 30 4.49 -3.41 22.86
N TRP A 31 5.51 -3.73 22.06
CA TRP A 31 6.07 -5.08 22.01
C TRP A 31 6.67 -5.50 23.34
N GLU A 32 7.48 -4.66 23.97
CA GLU A 32 8.06 -4.92 25.28
C GLU A 32 7.00 -5.19 26.35
N ILE A 33 5.92 -4.39 26.34
CA ILE A 33 4.82 -4.56 27.31
C ILE A 33 4.01 -5.84 27.05
N CYS A 34 3.71 -6.14 25.80
CA CYS A 34 2.76 -7.22 25.44
C CYS A 34 3.42 -8.57 25.23
N ALA A 35 4.63 -8.62 24.70
CA ALA A 35 5.31 -9.84 24.29
C ALA A 35 6.47 -10.24 25.20
N GLY A 36 6.89 -9.35 26.11
CA GLY A 36 8.02 -9.56 26.99
C GLY A 36 9.30 -9.85 26.20
N GLN A 37 10.02 -10.91 26.61
CA GLN A 37 11.29 -11.30 25.97
C GLN A 37 11.13 -12.21 24.74
N ASN A 38 9.91 -12.44 24.27
CA ASN A 38 9.70 -13.27 23.08
C ASN A 38 10.26 -12.58 21.83
N ALA A 39 10.97 -13.33 21.00
CA ALA A 39 11.45 -12.82 19.73
C ALA A 39 10.28 -12.49 18.79
N ARG A 40 10.41 -11.40 18.03
CA ARG A 40 9.43 -11.07 16.98
C ARG A 40 9.45 -12.15 15.89
N PRO A 41 8.32 -12.76 15.54
CA PRO A 41 8.31 -13.72 14.45
C PRO A 41 8.66 -13.04 13.13
N PRO A 42 9.38 -13.70 12.21
CA PRO A 42 9.69 -13.16 10.89
C PRO A 42 8.42 -13.16 10.02
N LEU A 43 7.68 -12.04 10.05
CA LEU A 43 6.43 -11.89 9.30
C LEU A 43 6.64 -11.44 7.84
N MET A 44 7.80 -10.84 7.55
CA MET A 44 8.11 -10.31 6.23
C MET A 44 8.77 -11.37 5.35
N MET A 45 8.49 -11.34 4.05
CA MET A 45 9.15 -12.20 3.08
C MET A 45 10.65 -11.91 3.02
N VAL A 46 11.43 -12.98 2.91
CA VAL A 46 12.87 -12.87 2.60
C VAL A 46 13.08 -12.72 1.09
N PRO A 47 14.23 -12.14 0.64
CA PRO A 47 14.49 -11.91 -0.78
C PRO A 47 14.33 -13.15 -1.67
N GLN A 48 14.64 -14.34 -1.16
CA GLN A 48 14.46 -15.58 -1.92
C GLN A 48 12.98 -15.84 -2.25
N GLN A 49 12.07 -15.63 -1.30
CA GLN A 49 10.64 -15.81 -1.51
C GLN A 49 10.09 -14.84 -2.58
N VAL A 50 10.62 -13.61 -2.63
CA VAL A 50 10.26 -12.65 -3.67
C VAL A 50 10.74 -13.11 -5.05
N ARG A 51 11.97 -13.66 -5.15
CA ARG A 51 12.48 -14.28 -6.38
C ARG A 51 11.62 -15.46 -6.82
N ASP A 52 11.23 -16.30 -5.88
CA ASP A 52 10.39 -17.48 -6.15
C ASP A 52 9.04 -17.06 -6.71
N LEU A 53 8.38 -16.05 -6.12
CA LEU A 53 7.15 -15.50 -6.67
C LEU A 53 7.33 -14.99 -8.10
N ALA A 54 8.40 -14.22 -8.36
CA ALA A 54 8.70 -13.70 -9.68
C ALA A 54 8.96 -14.81 -10.70
N SER A 55 9.65 -15.89 -10.32
CA SER A 55 9.94 -17.05 -11.17
C SER A 55 8.69 -17.87 -11.51
N HIS A 56 7.70 -17.86 -10.63
CA HIS A 56 6.39 -18.50 -10.86
C HIS A 56 5.39 -17.58 -11.59
N GLY A 57 5.86 -16.50 -12.21
CA GLY A 57 5.04 -15.64 -13.07
C GLY A 57 4.28 -14.53 -12.32
N MET A 58 4.52 -14.34 -11.04
CA MET A 58 3.92 -13.22 -10.30
C MET A 58 4.61 -11.90 -10.66
N THR A 59 3.82 -10.86 -10.94
CA THR A 59 4.35 -9.52 -11.16
C THR A 59 4.68 -8.85 -9.84
N ILE A 60 5.94 -8.48 -9.65
CA ILE A 60 6.40 -7.75 -8.46
C ILE A 60 6.32 -6.25 -8.77
N GLY A 61 5.62 -5.51 -7.92
CA GLY A 61 5.44 -4.06 -8.03
C GLY A 61 6.01 -3.30 -6.83
N GLY A 62 6.29 -2.00 -7.02
CA GLY A 62 6.76 -1.12 -5.96
C GLY A 62 5.64 -0.72 -4.98
N HIS A 63 6.02 -0.52 -3.72
CA HIS A 63 5.09 -0.10 -2.66
C HIS A 63 5.78 0.74 -1.58
N THR A 64 6.75 1.58 -1.99
CA THR A 64 7.70 2.28 -1.14
C THR A 64 8.64 1.35 -0.36
N HIS A 65 9.70 1.89 0.23
CA HIS A 65 10.69 1.10 0.97
C HIS A 65 10.30 0.93 2.44
N THR A 66 9.84 2.01 3.08
CA THR A 66 9.50 2.03 4.51
C THR A 66 8.00 2.12 4.78
N HIS A 67 7.18 2.03 3.73
CA HIS A 67 5.70 2.11 3.80
C HIS A 67 5.19 3.39 4.50
N PRO A 68 5.71 4.59 4.20
CA PRO A 68 5.20 5.82 4.79
C PRO A 68 3.85 6.20 4.18
N ILE A 69 3.09 7.00 4.90
CA ILE A 69 1.97 7.74 4.31
C ILE A 69 2.59 8.93 3.57
N LEU A 70 2.60 8.89 2.23
CA LEU A 70 3.35 9.82 1.41
C LEU A 70 2.97 11.29 1.67
N SER A 71 1.70 11.58 1.95
CA SER A 71 1.23 12.93 2.30
C SER A 71 1.75 13.46 3.65
N LYS A 72 2.41 12.63 4.47
CA LYS A 72 2.92 12.97 5.80
C LYS A 72 4.43 13.15 5.85
N ILE A 73 5.10 13.02 4.71
CA ILE A 73 6.55 13.20 4.56
C ILE A 73 6.84 14.23 3.48
N GLY A 74 8.05 14.77 3.46
CA GLY A 74 8.50 15.72 2.42
C GLY A 74 8.60 15.03 1.05
N LEU A 75 8.45 15.82 -0.04
CA LEU A 75 8.50 15.28 -1.41
C LEU A 75 9.87 14.63 -1.74
N ASP A 76 10.97 15.17 -1.24
CA ASP A 76 12.29 14.61 -1.48
C ASP A 76 12.49 13.29 -0.74
N GLU A 77 11.95 13.17 0.48
CA GLU A 77 11.92 11.93 1.24
C GLU A 77 11.06 10.88 0.53
N ALA A 78 9.87 11.28 0.06
CA ALA A 78 8.98 10.43 -0.72
C ALA A 78 9.65 9.90 -1.99
N ARG A 79 10.36 10.78 -2.73
CA ARG A 79 11.15 10.41 -3.90
C ARG A 79 12.20 9.36 -3.55
N SER A 80 13.02 9.64 -2.56
CA SER A 80 14.09 8.75 -2.11
C SER A 80 13.55 7.38 -1.70
N ASP A 81 12.45 7.34 -0.97
CA ASP A 81 11.82 6.09 -0.51
C ASP A 81 11.26 5.25 -1.68
N ILE A 82 10.62 5.90 -2.65
CA ILE A 82 10.12 5.26 -3.88
C ILE A 82 11.27 4.67 -4.70
N GLU A 83 12.35 5.44 -4.92
CA GLU A 83 13.50 5.02 -5.71
C GLU A 83 14.29 3.89 -5.03
N ARG A 84 14.50 3.97 -3.72
CA ARG A 84 15.13 2.89 -2.93
C ARG A 84 14.37 1.58 -3.04
N ASN A 85 13.03 1.62 -2.95
CA ASN A 85 12.22 0.44 -3.15
C ASN A 85 12.38 -0.15 -4.55
N LYS A 86 12.39 0.71 -5.57
CA LYS A 86 12.54 0.28 -6.97
C LYS A 86 13.87 -0.44 -7.20
N LEU A 87 14.96 0.14 -6.70
CA LEU A 87 16.30 -0.44 -6.80
C LEU A 87 16.39 -1.76 -6.02
N ALA A 88 15.90 -1.80 -4.78
CA ALA A 88 15.92 -3.02 -3.98
C ALA A 88 15.15 -4.17 -4.65
N LEU A 89 14.00 -3.90 -5.26
CA LEU A 89 13.25 -4.92 -5.99
C LEU A 89 13.95 -5.36 -7.29
N GLN A 90 14.62 -4.44 -7.97
CA GLN A 90 15.44 -4.74 -9.13
C GLN A 90 16.61 -5.64 -8.75
N ASP A 91 17.30 -5.35 -7.66
CA ASP A 91 18.43 -6.18 -7.16
C ASP A 91 17.96 -7.57 -6.76
N ILE A 92 16.78 -7.68 -6.13
CA ILE A 92 16.23 -8.97 -5.72
C ILE A 92 15.80 -9.81 -6.91
N THR A 93 15.11 -9.21 -7.89
CA THR A 93 14.41 -9.95 -8.96
C THR A 93 15.16 -9.98 -10.29
N GLY A 94 16.18 -9.14 -10.45
CA GLY A 94 16.87 -8.92 -11.74
C GLY A 94 16.02 -8.13 -12.75
N LYS A 95 14.83 -7.64 -12.37
CA LYS A 95 13.89 -6.92 -13.24
C LYS A 95 13.44 -5.62 -12.61
N THR A 96 13.44 -4.54 -13.37
CA THR A 96 12.91 -3.25 -12.90
C THR A 96 11.39 -3.32 -12.74
N PRO A 97 10.83 -3.06 -11.54
CA PRO A 97 9.40 -3.07 -11.35
C PRO A 97 8.74 -1.94 -12.15
N SER A 98 7.66 -2.27 -12.86
CA SER A 98 6.94 -1.33 -13.74
C SER A 98 5.62 -0.83 -13.16
N LEU A 99 5.12 -1.47 -12.10
CA LEU A 99 3.86 -1.14 -11.44
C LEU A 99 4.14 -0.65 -10.01
N PHE A 100 3.29 0.26 -9.54
CA PHE A 100 3.37 0.81 -8.19
C PHE A 100 2.00 0.74 -7.49
N ALA A 101 2.00 0.61 -6.17
CA ALA A 101 0.80 0.78 -5.36
C ALA A 101 1.10 1.78 -4.23
N TYR A 102 0.22 2.75 -4.02
CA TYR A 102 0.40 3.73 -2.96
C TYR A 102 0.16 3.10 -1.58
N PRO A 103 1.06 3.29 -0.60
CA PRO A 103 0.82 2.90 0.79
C PRO A 103 -0.48 3.51 1.31
N ASN A 104 -1.34 2.69 1.92
CA ASN A 104 -2.73 3.04 2.27
C ASN A 104 -3.59 3.46 1.06
N GLY A 105 -3.11 4.37 0.25
CA GLY A 105 -3.54 4.65 -1.13
C GLY A 105 -4.85 5.41 -1.28
N ARG A 106 -5.33 6.14 -0.27
CA ARG A 106 -6.51 7.02 -0.39
C ARG A 106 -6.10 8.33 -1.08
N PRO A 107 -6.68 8.68 -2.23
CA PRO A 107 -6.45 9.95 -2.88
C PRO A 107 -6.75 11.14 -1.94
N ASN A 108 -5.96 12.19 -2.03
CA ASN A 108 -6.06 13.43 -1.23
C ASN A 108 -5.88 13.26 0.29
N THR A 109 -5.71 12.02 0.77
CA THR A 109 -5.47 11.72 2.19
C THR A 109 -4.07 11.12 2.41
N ASP A 110 -3.78 10.01 1.73
CA ASP A 110 -2.53 9.28 1.92
C ASP A 110 -1.49 9.66 0.86
N TYR A 111 -1.92 10.16 -0.29
CA TYR A 111 -1.07 10.73 -1.33
C TYR A 111 -1.80 11.86 -2.07
N LEU A 112 -1.03 12.77 -2.67
CA LEU A 112 -1.49 13.92 -3.44
C LEU A 112 -1.00 13.80 -4.90
N LYS A 113 -1.46 14.68 -5.79
CA LYS A 113 -1.00 14.75 -7.18
C LYS A 113 0.52 14.82 -7.32
N ALA A 114 1.20 15.59 -6.46
CA ALA A 114 2.66 15.67 -6.46
C ALA A 114 3.33 14.29 -6.29
N HIS A 115 2.78 13.43 -5.43
CA HIS A 115 3.29 12.06 -5.24
C HIS A 115 3.01 11.17 -6.45
N ARG A 116 1.85 11.36 -7.10
CA ARG A 116 1.54 10.70 -8.37
C ARG A 116 2.56 11.08 -9.44
N ASP A 117 2.91 12.36 -9.52
CA ASP A 117 3.91 12.86 -10.47
C ASP A 117 5.32 12.32 -10.16
N LEU A 118 5.68 12.16 -8.88
CA LEU A 118 6.91 11.49 -8.46
C LEU A 118 6.94 10.02 -8.94
N VAL A 119 5.88 9.25 -8.75
CA VAL A 119 5.79 7.86 -9.20
C VAL A 119 5.96 7.76 -10.71
N LYS A 120 5.31 8.67 -11.46
CA LYS A 120 5.48 8.77 -12.91
C LYS A 120 6.93 9.11 -13.29
N ALA A 121 7.52 10.11 -12.65
CA ALA A 121 8.90 10.54 -12.90
C ALA A 121 9.93 9.46 -12.53
N SER A 122 9.64 8.61 -11.54
CA SER A 122 10.46 7.44 -11.20
C SER A 122 10.38 6.30 -12.22
N GLY A 123 9.67 6.47 -13.34
CA GLY A 123 9.63 5.54 -14.45
C GLY A 123 8.77 4.30 -14.21
N TYR A 124 7.76 4.36 -13.36
CA TYR A 124 6.70 3.37 -13.32
C TYR A 124 5.75 3.58 -14.51
N ARG A 125 5.08 2.51 -14.94
CA ARG A 125 4.14 2.54 -16.08
C ARG A 125 2.70 2.74 -15.65
N ALA A 126 2.35 2.32 -14.45
CA ALA A 126 1.03 2.49 -13.86
C ALA A 126 1.11 2.44 -12.33
N ALA A 127 0.10 3.03 -11.67
CA ALA A 127 0.01 2.97 -10.21
C ALA A 127 -1.44 2.76 -9.73
N PHE A 128 -1.57 2.07 -8.58
CA PHE A 128 -2.84 1.67 -7.99
C PHE A 128 -3.12 2.41 -6.70
N SER A 129 -4.31 3.00 -6.62
CA SER A 129 -4.87 3.58 -5.40
C SER A 129 -5.73 2.56 -4.64
N THR A 130 -6.30 2.97 -3.51
CA THR A 130 -7.37 2.23 -2.82
C THR A 130 -8.72 2.90 -2.98
N ALA A 131 -8.85 3.82 -3.94
CA ALA A 131 -10.14 4.36 -4.33
C ALA A 131 -11.04 3.23 -4.84
N TRP A 132 -12.28 3.24 -4.40
CA TRP A 132 -13.28 2.31 -4.90
C TRP A 132 -13.72 2.73 -6.31
N GLY A 133 -13.78 1.77 -7.21
CA GLY A 133 -14.23 2.03 -8.56
C GLY A 133 -13.70 1.03 -9.56
N VAL A 134 -13.98 1.31 -10.80
CA VAL A 134 -13.44 0.61 -11.97
C VAL A 134 -12.67 1.61 -12.83
N GLY A 135 -11.56 1.18 -13.38
CA GLY A 135 -10.82 1.98 -14.35
C GLY A 135 -11.60 2.09 -15.65
N THR A 136 -11.65 3.30 -16.21
CA THR A 136 -12.18 3.61 -17.54
C THR A 136 -11.03 4.06 -18.44
N ARG A 137 -11.31 4.41 -19.70
CA ARG A 137 -10.30 4.94 -20.61
C ARG A 137 -9.82 6.35 -20.21
N GLU A 138 -10.63 7.08 -19.44
CA GLU A 138 -10.33 8.42 -18.92
C GLU A 138 -9.62 8.39 -17.57
N THR A 139 -9.55 7.22 -16.94
CA THR A 139 -8.88 7.08 -15.63
C THR A 139 -7.38 7.30 -15.78
N ASP A 140 -6.81 8.15 -14.93
CA ASP A 140 -5.36 8.33 -14.85
C ASP A 140 -4.68 7.00 -14.53
N ILE A 141 -3.83 6.52 -15.44
CA ILE A 141 -3.13 5.25 -15.31
C ILE A 141 -2.23 5.19 -14.06
N PHE A 142 -1.87 6.35 -13.49
CA PHE A 142 -1.13 6.45 -12.24
C PHE A 142 -2.03 6.55 -10.99
N GLN A 143 -3.35 6.36 -11.14
CA GLN A 143 -4.32 6.38 -10.05
C GLN A 143 -5.43 5.33 -10.24
N LEU A 144 -5.07 4.18 -10.80
CA LEU A 144 -6.03 3.10 -11.06
C LEU A 144 -6.74 2.68 -9.77
N PRO A 145 -8.07 2.60 -9.76
CA PRO A 145 -8.81 2.20 -8.58
C PRO A 145 -8.59 0.72 -8.29
N ARG A 146 -8.62 0.37 -7.01
CA ARG A 146 -8.48 -1.00 -6.53
C ARG A 146 -9.66 -1.37 -5.64
N PHE A 147 -10.26 -2.50 -5.96
CA PHE A 147 -11.34 -3.08 -5.20
C PHE A 147 -10.82 -4.29 -4.40
N ALA A 148 -11.09 -4.31 -3.10
CA ALA A 148 -10.75 -5.43 -2.21
C ALA A 148 -12.03 -6.20 -1.85
N PRO A 149 -12.27 -7.39 -2.42
CA PRO A 149 -13.44 -8.20 -2.12
C PRO A 149 -13.24 -8.97 -0.81
N TRP A 150 -13.94 -8.57 0.23
CA TRP A 150 -13.92 -9.26 1.53
C TRP A 150 -15.05 -10.28 1.71
N ASN A 151 -15.87 -10.49 0.68
CA ASN A 151 -16.98 -11.43 0.76
C ASN A 151 -16.52 -12.85 0.48
N VAL A 152 -16.83 -13.75 1.42
CA VAL A 152 -16.44 -15.17 1.34
C VAL A 152 -17.45 -16.03 0.57
N THR A 153 -18.64 -15.50 0.25
CA THR A 153 -19.64 -16.24 -0.53
C THR A 153 -19.69 -15.77 -1.98
N PRO A 154 -19.74 -16.67 -2.97
CA PRO A 154 -19.74 -16.30 -4.39
C PRO A 154 -20.86 -15.31 -4.76
N THR A 155 -22.08 -15.52 -4.28
CA THR A 155 -23.22 -14.64 -4.55
C THR A 155 -22.99 -13.21 -4.06
N ARG A 156 -22.50 -13.04 -2.81
CA ARG A 156 -22.20 -11.72 -2.27
C ARG A 156 -21.05 -11.05 -3.00
N LEU A 157 -20.02 -11.83 -3.37
CA LEU A 157 -18.90 -11.32 -4.17
C LEU A 157 -19.41 -10.81 -5.53
N THR A 158 -20.23 -11.60 -6.25
CA THR A 158 -20.79 -11.21 -7.55
C THR A 158 -21.63 -9.94 -7.44
N LEU A 159 -22.52 -9.85 -6.46
CA LEU A 159 -23.33 -8.65 -6.22
C LEU A 159 -22.46 -7.43 -5.92
N GLN A 160 -21.38 -7.61 -5.17
CA GLN A 160 -20.46 -6.52 -4.86
C GLN A 160 -19.65 -6.09 -6.09
N LEU A 161 -19.22 -7.00 -6.95
CA LEU A 161 -18.58 -6.69 -8.23
C LEU A 161 -19.51 -5.90 -9.14
N LEU A 162 -20.77 -6.34 -9.30
CA LEU A 162 -21.80 -5.64 -10.09
C LEU A 162 -22.05 -4.23 -9.54
N LYS A 163 -22.20 -4.09 -8.21
CA LYS A 163 -22.37 -2.80 -7.55
C LYS A 163 -21.17 -1.87 -7.77
N ASN A 164 -19.95 -2.42 -7.68
CA ASN A 164 -18.73 -1.65 -7.95
C ASN A 164 -18.67 -1.20 -9.41
N ALA A 165 -18.96 -2.08 -10.35
CA ALA A 165 -19.00 -1.75 -11.78
C ALA A 165 -20.05 -0.67 -12.12
N HIS A 166 -21.20 -0.69 -11.45
CA HIS A 166 -22.27 0.29 -11.68
C HIS A 166 -21.97 1.66 -11.05
N LYS A 167 -21.49 1.67 -9.80
CA LYS A 167 -21.24 2.91 -9.03
C LYS A 167 -19.83 3.46 -9.19
N GLY A 168 -18.89 2.65 -9.63
CA GLY A 168 -17.46 2.94 -9.58
C GLY A 168 -16.90 3.68 -10.79
N ARG A 169 -17.73 4.19 -11.71
CA ARG A 169 -17.24 4.90 -12.92
C ARG A 169 -16.57 6.24 -12.64
N HIS A 170 -16.73 6.78 -11.43
CA HIS A 170 -16.13 8.04 -10.99
C HIS A 170 -15.25 7.79 -9.77
N ALA A 171 -14.15 7.06 -9.95
CA ALA A 171 -13.17 6.89 -8.88
C ALA A 171 -12.56 8.25 -8.51
N VAL A 172 -12.49 8.52 -7.19
CA VAL A 172 -11.82 9.74 -6.69
C VAL A 172 -10.33 9.66 -7.03
N MET A 173 -9.82 10.72 -7.63
CA MET A 173 -8.40 10.90 -7.94
C MET A 173 -7.81 12.01 -7.09
N ALA A 174 -6.49 11.98 -6.85
CA ALA A 174 -5.77 13.06 -6.21
C ALA A 174 -5.62 14.23 -7.21
N GLU A 175 -5.96 15.42 -6.75
CA GLU A 175 -5.86 16.69 -7.46
C GLU A 175 -4.54 17.39 -7.16
#